data_d3e49f885172e0a7608765b0bb4f6c6b
#
_entry.id   d3e49f885172e0a7608765b0bb4f6c6b
#
_cell.length_a   1.000
_cell.length_b   1.000
_cell.length_c   1.000
_cell.angle_alpha   90.00
_cell.angle_beta   90.00
_cell.angle_gamma   90.00
#
_symmetry.space_group_name_H-M   'P 1'
#
loop_
_entity.id
_entity.type
_entity.pdbx_description
1 polymer ?
#
loop_
_entity_poly.entity_id
_entity_poly.type
_entity_poly.pdbx_seq_one_letter_code
_entity_poly.pdbx_strand_id
1 'polypeptide(L)'
;MFFRSALCCLSLVTALAAQTVARRDTLIQTNDLKADIYFLASDDLAGRNTASHEDHIATDYIAAEFLRLGLKPMGDDGTFFQSMDIVSGRPDPEHTTLTATIGGTKHSYTFNQDFQLARQSLRDTNVCGQLVFAGYGISAPEFNYDDLAGVDLKGKIALVFTREPQASDANSKFMGMWDTYHAFNWHKIEELRKRGAAGVLVIQDRLPRDVKLIPATSPRPSGEPSYALAGEMWDLPVFLLKRDAADQLLAPSGKTADALQAAIDHSLHPDTFALPLSSACLSKTYTGSETRKGRNVVALLEGSDPKLKAQTVILTAHHDHMGISNGHIYNGADDNASGVAGLLAVARALTKDNPHPKRSVLFLAYDGEERIFLGSYFYVTHPVVPLSQTVATLNLDMIGRNEDDTNWPTPSDHNTNMVNVLGTRYNPALRRIIDRENQRQGLKLDYKMDVVDPDSLWSRSDHFWFATLHIPQVEFQTGLHPDYHTQNDTWDRINYPKLTKIVRLVYLSVADLANSGETIPFLPAGSPTTAPARK
;
A
#
# COMPACT_ATOMS: atom_id res chain seq x y z
N MET A 1 -45.82 30.24 32.80
CA MET A 1 -44.54 30.97 32.87
C MET A 1 -43.30 30.04 32.96
N PHE A 2 -43.47 28.76 32.71
CA PHE A 2 -42.37 27.73 32.85
C PHE A 2 -41.82 27.21 31.52
N PHE A 3 -42.37 27.62 30.38
CA PHE A 3 -41.93 27.09 29.06
C PHE A 3 -40.82 27.88 28.36
N ARG A 4 -40.47 29.09 28.84
CA ARG A 4 -39.41 29.91 28.23
C ARG A 4 -38.00 29.62 28.74
N SER A 5 -37.90 29.06 29.94
CA SER A 5 -36.58 28.77 30.56
C SER A 5 -35.92 27.50 30.03
N ALA A 6 -36.71 26.51 29.59
CA ALA A 6 -36.18 25.25 29.04
C ALA A 6 -35.58 25.41 27.63
N LEU A 7 -36.10 26.32 26.82
CA LEU A 7 -35.60 26.56 25.44
C LEU A 7 -34.25 27.30 25.43
N CYS A 8 -34.01 28.17 26.42
CA CYS A 8 -32.74 28.88 26.56
C CYS A 8 -31.59 27.97 27.00
N CYS A 9 -31.85 26.96 27.85
CA CYS A 9 -30.81 26.01 28.29
C CYS A 9 -30.41 25.03 27.17
N LEU A 10 -31.38 24.62 26.33
CA LEU A 10 -31.06 23.69 25.21
C LEU A 10 -30.24 24.38 24.12
N SER A 11 -30.53 25.67 23.83
CA SER A 11 -29.77 26.44 22.84
C SER A 11 -28.33 26.78 23.34
N LEU A 12 -28.14 26.97 24.64
CA LEU A 12 -26.79 27.19 25.21
C LEU A 12 -25.92 25.93 25.18
N VAL A 13 -26.50 24.75 25.44
CA VAL A 13 -25.74 23.48 25.41
C VAL A 13 -25.35 23.12 23.98
N THR A 14 -26.23 23.35 22.99
CA THR A 14 -25.87 23.10 21.59
C THR A 14 -24.87 24.12 21.06
N ALA A 15 -24.90 25.36 21.46
CA ALA A 15 -23.91 26.37 21.10
C ALA A 15 -22.55 26.10 21.74
N LEU A 16 -22.51 25.57 22.98
CA LEU A 16 -21.26 25.20 23.66
C LEU A 16 -20.62 23.96 23.01
N ALA A 17 -21.42 22.97 22.60
CA ALA A 17 -20.93 21.79 21.91
C ALA A 17 -20.39 22.13 20.50
N ALA A 18 -21.05 23.03 19.78
CA ALA A 18 -20.58 23.52 18.49
C ALA A 18 -19.29 24.35 18.61
N GLN A 19 -19.13 25.15 19.69
CA GLN A 19 -17.92 25.91 19.93
C GLN A 19 -16.71 25.03 20.34
N THR A 20 -16.93 23.95 21.09
CA THR A 20 -15.85 23.00 21.44
C THR A 20 -15.37 22.21 20.24
N VAL A 21 -16.26 21.82 19.35
CA VAL A 21 -15.88 21.12 18.11
C VAL A 21 -15.17 22.05 17.13
N ALA A 22 -15.57 23.34 17.02
CA ALA A 22 -14.89 24.32 16.17
C ALA A 22 -13.47 24.68 16.64
N ARG A 23 -13.14 24.46 17.92
CA ARG A 23 -11.79 24.72 18.47
C ARG A 23 -10.81 23.58 18.27
N ARG A 24 -11.24 22.38 17.99
CA ARG A 24 -10.38 21.18 17.94
C ARG A 24 -9.49 21.13 16.71
N ASP A 25 -10.00 21.45 15.54
CA ASP A 25 -9.21 21.49 14.32
C ASP A 25 -8.16 22.61 14.35
N THR A 26 -8.37 23.67 15.10
CA THR A 26 -7.38 24.76 15.29
C THR A 26 -6.18 24.34 16.15
N LEU A 27 -6.21 23.17 16.82
CA LEU A 27 -5.04 22.62 17.52
C LEU A 27 -3.94 22.16 16.53
N ILE A 28 -4.29 21.89 15.27
CA ILE A 28 -3.33 21.58 14.22
C ILE A 28 -2.72 22.90 13.73
N GLN A 29 -1.44 23.10 14.01
CA GLN A 29 -0.71 24.33 13.69
C GLN A 29 0.25 24.10 12.52
N THR A 30 0.24 25.00 11.56
CA THR A 30 1.13 24.95 10.39
C THR A 30 2.61 24.92 10.78
N ASN A 31 3.00 25.66 11.83
CA ASN A 31 4.38 25.73 12.25
C ASN A 31 4.88 24.42 12.87
N ASP A 32 4.01 23.65 13.54
CA ASP A 32 4.36 22.32 14.07
C ASP A 32 4.63 21.34 12.92
N LEU A 33 3.75 21.31 11.90
CA LEU A 33 3.94 20.52 10.69
C LEU A 33 5.25 20.90 9.97
N LYS A 34 5.52 22.19 9.87
CA LYS A 34 6.75 22.69 9.24
C LYS A 34 8.00 22.25 10.02
N ALA A 35 7.97 22.30 11.34
CA ALA A 35 9.09 21.92 12.18
C ALA A 35 9.37 20.42 12.08
N ASP A 36 8.32 19.57 12.10
CA ASP A 36 8.45 18.12 11.95
C ASP A 36 9.05 17.77 10.57
N ILE A 37 8.54 18.35 9.49
CA ILE A 37 9.04 18.09 8.13
C ILE A 37 10.48 18.61 7.98
N TYR A 38 10.78 19.81 8.50
CA TYR A 38 12.13 20.36 8.46
C TYR A 38 13.16 19.43 9.09
N PHE A 39 12.84 18.81 10.24
CA PHE A 39 13.70 17.83 10.88
C PHE A 39 13.77 16.53 10.07
N LEU A 40 12.61 15.92 9.74
CA LEU A 40 12.54 14.61 9.09
C LEU A 40 13.12 14.62 7.66
N ALA A 41 13.05 15.74 6.96
CA ALA A 41 13.61 15.90 5.62
C ALA A 41 14.95 16.67 5.61
N SER A 42 15.67 16.70 6.75
CA SER A 42 16.98 17.33 6.82
C SER A 42 18.06 16.47 6.15
N ASP A 43 19.11 17.11 5.64
CA ASP A 43 20.27 16.41 5.07
C ASP A 43 20.98 15.52 6.09
N ASP A 44 20.89 15.85 7.38
CA ASP A 44 21.49 15.07 8.47
C ASP A 44 20.86 13.67 8.61
N LEU A 45 19.64 13.48 8.12
CA LEU A 45 18.98 12.17 8.06
C LEU A 45 19.26 11.41 6.77
N ALA A 46 20.11 11.95 5.88
CA ALA A 46 20.62 11.28 4.68
C ALA A 46 19.53 10.53 3.87
N GLY A 47 18.29 11.05 3.86
CA GLY A 47 17.15 10.47 3.17
C GLY A 47 16.56 9.22 3.82
N ARG A 48 16.79 8.95 5.11
CA ARG A 48 16.11 7.93 5.95
C ARG A 48 15.96 6.57 5.28
N ASN A 49 17.06 6.04 4.69
CA ASN A 49 16.97 4.76 4.01
C ASN A 49 16.52 3.65 4.97
N THR A 50 15.60 2.82 4.53
CA THR A 50 15.05 1.67 5.27
C THR A 50 16.10 0.97 6.15
N ALA A 51 15.82 0.83 7.45
CA ALA A 51 16.68 0.19 8.44
C ALA A 51 18.11 0.79 8.51
N SER A 52 18.33 2.04 8.13
CA SER A 52 19.61 2.72 8.30
C SER A 52 19.73 3.33 9.70
N HIS A 53 20.93 3.81 10.03
CA HIS A 53 21.15 4.55 11.27
C HIS A 53 20.34 5.85 11.30
N GLU A 54 20.27 6.55 10.16
CA GLU A 54 19.57 7.82 10.01
C GLU A 54 18.05 7.63 10.11
N ASP A 55 17.55 6.51 9.59
CA ASP A 55 16.16 6.12 9.78
C ASP A 55 15.85 5.82 11.27
N HIS A 56 16.78 5.20 11.99
CA HIS A 56 16.64 5.03 13.44
C HIS A 56 16.59 6.38 14.18
N ILE A 57 17.30 7.41 13.75
CA ILE A 57 17.18 8.76 14.33
C ILE A 57 15.77 9.33 14.09
N ALA A 58 15.21 9.14 12.90
CA ALA A 58 13.83 9.55 12.60
C ALA A 58 12.81 8.81 13.49
N THR A 59 12.97 7.50 13.68
CA THR A 59 12.08 6.73 14.56
C THR A 59 12.24 7.09 16.04
N ASP A 60 13.45 7.40 16.50
CA ASP A 60 13.69 7.90 17.86
C ASP A 60 13.00 9.26 18.09
N TYR A 61 12.99 10.13 17.08
CA TYR A 61 12.25 11.39 17.11
C TYR A 61 10.74 11.14 17.25
N ILE A 62 10.15 10.26 16.44
CA ILE A 62 8.73 9.92 16.49
C ILE A 62 8.37 9.33 17.87
N ALA A 63 9.19 8.41 18.37
CA ALA A 63 9.00 7.80 19.68
C ALA A 63 9.10 8.82 20.82
N ALA A 64 10.04 9.77 20.75
CA ALA A 64 10.18 10.85 21.73
C ALA A 64 8.94 11.76 21.75
N GLU A 65 8.35 12.08 20.57
CA GLU A 65 7.10 12.81 20.49
C GLU A 65 5.93 12.02 21.12
N PHE A 66 5.82 10.73 20.86
CA PHE A 66 4.80 9.89 21.49
C PHE A 66 4.97 9.82 23.02
N LEU A 67 6.21 9.70 23.48
CA LEU A 67 6.53 9.73 24.92
C LEU A 67 6.14 11.08 25.54
N ARG A 68 6.47 12.19 24.88
CA ARG A 68 6.11 13.55 25.34
C ARG A 68 4.59 13.74 25.47
N LEU A 69 3.82 13.08 24.61
CA LEU A 69 2.36 13.11 24.62
C LEU A 69 1.73 12.16 25.66
N GLY A 70 2.53 11.32 26.33
CA GLY A 70 2.04 10.34 27.29
C GLY A 70 1.28 9.18 26.66
N LEU A 71 1.52 8.90 25.36
CA LEU A 71 0.93 7.75 24.68
C LEU A 71 1.52 6.45 25.23
N LYS A 72 0.71 5.40 25.19
CA LYS A 72 1.12 4.07 25.62
C LYS A 72 2.01 3.42 24.56
N PRO A 73 3.24 2.98 24.91
CA PRO A 73 4.07 2.21 24.00
C PRO A 73 3.43 0.84 23.71
N MET A 74 3.47 0.42 22.44
CA MET A 74 2.87 -0.83 21.97
C MET A 74 3.86 -1.74 21.22
N GLY A 75 5.13 -1.38 21.19
CA GLY A 75 6.18 -2.19 20.58
C GLY A 75 6.75 -3.25 21.51
N ASP A 76 7.86 -3.83 21.09
CA ASP A 76 8.55 -4.91 21.79
C ASP A 76 9.04 -4.46 23.17
N ASP A 77 8.95 -5.35 24.16
CA ASP A 77 9.46 -5.15 25.52
C ASP A 77 8.97 -3.85 26.19
N GLY A 78 7.78 -3.36 25.80
CA GLY A 78 7.19 -2.14 26.34
C GLY A 78 7.80 -0.85 25.79
N THR A 79 8.51 -0.91 24.69
CA THR A 79 9.00 0.24 23.92
C THR A 79 7.96 0.70 22.89
N PHE A 80 8.27 1.76 22.14
CA PHE A 80 7.47 2.17 20.98
C PHE A 80 7.84 1.42 19.70
N PHE A 81 8.87 0.57 19.71
CA PHE A 81 9.42 -0.06 18.52
C PHE A 81 8.94 -1.49 18.35
N GLN A 82 8.35 -1.78 17.19
CA GLN A 82 8.08 -3.12 16.72
C GLN A 82 9.19 -3.48 15.72
N SER A 83 10.15 -4.29 16.17
CA SER A 83 11.39 -4.58 15.44
C SER A 83 11.22 -5.74 14.47
N MET A 84 11.89 -5.66 13.34
CA MET A 84 11.92 -6.70 12.32
C MET A 84 13.31 -6.83 11.71
N ASP A 85 13.67 -8.04 11.30
CA ASP A 85 14.90 -8.26 10.56
C ASP A 85 14.66 -8.04 9.06
N ILE A 86 15.33 -7.06 8.49
CA ILE A 86 15.30 -6.76 7.06
C ILE A 86 16.59 -7.23 6.42
N VAL A 87 16.48 -8.15 5.49
CA VAL A 87 17.61 -8.63 4.69
C VAL A 87 17.69 -7.83 3.40
N SER A 88 18.88 -7.41 3.03
CA SER A 88 19.17 -6.86 1.71
C SER A 88 20.18 -7.73 0.97
N GLY A 89 20.14 -7.71 -0.37
CA GLY A 89 21.09 -8.46 -1.20
C GLY A 89 20.94 -8.09 -2.67
N ARG A 90 22.00 -8.29 -3.43
CA ARG A 90 21.99 -8.05 -4.89
C ARG A 90 21.87 -9.36 -5.64
N PRO A 91 20.96 -9.46 -6.63
CA PRO A 91 20.95 -10.62 -7.51
C PRO A 91 22.32 -10.80 -8.16
N ASP A 92 22.81 -12.04 -8.17
CA ASP A 92 24.01 -12.41 -8.92
C ASP A 92 23.62 -12.73 -10.37
N PRO A 93 23.98 -11.91 -11.36
CA PRO A 93 23.57 -12.13 -12.75
C PRO A 93 24.15 -13.40 -13.36
N GLU A 94 25.32 -13.87 -12.90
CA GLU A 94 25.98 -15.05 -13.45
C GLU A 94 25.31 -16.34 -12.97
N HIS A 95 24.77 -16.34 -11.76
CA HIS A 95 24.14 -17.51 -11.14
C HIS A 95 22.60 -17.41 -11.07
N THR A 96 22.02 -16.32 -11.59
CA THR A 96 20.57 -16.17 -11.74
C THR A 96 20.17 -16.62 -13.14
N THR A 97 19.62 -17.84 -13.24
CA THR A 97 19.37 -18.51 -14.52
C THR A 97 17.95 -19.03 -14.64
N LEU A 98 17.42 -18.95 -15.85
CA LEU A 98 16.21 -19.65 -16.28
C LEU A 98 16.58 -20.53 -17.46
N THR A 99 16.38 -21.83 -17.32
CA THR A 99 16.48 -22.78 -18.44
C THR A 99 15.20 -23.59 -18.56
N ALA A 100 14.84 -23.98 -19.77
CA ALA A 100 13.71 -24.87 -20.00
C ALA A 100 14.08 -25.98 -20.98
N THR A 101 13.49 -27.15 -20.78
CA THR A 101 13.51 -28.23 -21.76
C THR A 101 12.15 -28.29 -22.42
N ILE A 102 12.08 -28.11 -23.72
CA ILE A 102 10.86 -28.01 -24.52
C ILE A 102 10.96 -29.02 -25.64
N GLY A 103 10.07 -30.02 -25.64
CA GLY A 103 10.11 -31.08 -26.65
C GLY A 103 11.47 -31.83 -26.74
N GLY A 104 12.20 -31.89 -25.62
CA GLY A 104 13.53 -32.50 -25.53
C GLY A 104 14.68 -31.55 -25.85
N THR A 105 14.42 -30.32 -26.29
CA THR A 105 15.46 -29.32 -26.58
C THR A 105 15.63 -28.37 -25.38
N LYS A 106 16.87 -28.13 -24.99
CA LYS A 106 17.19 -27.19 -23.90
C LYS A 106 17.29 -25.76 -24.43
N HIS A 107 16.61 -24.84 -23.76
CA HIS A 107 16.62 -23.41 -23.99
C HIS A 107 17.16 -22.68 -22.76
N SER A 108 17.89 -21.60 -22.97
CA SER A 108 18.38 -20.72 -21.92
C SER A 108 17.88 -19.31 -22.13
N TYR A 109 17.48 -18.64 -21.06
CA TYR A 109 16.93 -17.29 -21.06
C TYR A 109 17.89 -16.34 -20.34
N THR A 110 18.00 -15.12 -20.81
CA THR A 110 18.95 -14.12 -20.31
C THR A 110 18.30 -13.25 -19.23
N PHE A 111 18.93 -13.20 -18.06
CA PHE A 111 18.50 -12.34 -16.95
C PHE A 111 18.51 -10.86 -17.37
N ASN A 112 17.50 -10.10 -16.92
CA ASN A 112 17.20 -8.70 -17.29
C ASN A 112 16.85 -8.48 -18.78
N GLN A 113 17.01 -9.47 -19.67
CA GLN A 113 16.59 -9.40 -21.05
C GLN A 113 15.27 -10.15 -21.27
N ASP A 114 15.20 -11.42 -20.92
CA ASP A 114 14.05 -12.30 -21.12
C ASP A 114 13.18 -12.42 -19.86
N PHE A 115 13.81 -12.33 -18.69
CA PHE A 115 13.16 -12.38 -17.40
C PHE A 115 13.81 -11.48 -16.35
N GLN A 116 13.08 -11.19 -15.29
CA GLN A 116 13.50 -10.47 -14.09
C GLN A 116 13.11 -11.26 -12.85
N LEU A 117 13.73 -10.96 -11.70
CA LEU A 117 13.29 -11.50 -10.42
C LEU A 117 12.15 -10.66 -9.85
N ALA A 118 11.10 -11.30 -9.35
CA ALA A 118 10.17 -10.63 -8.47
C ALA A 118 10.86 -10.31 -7.13
N ARG A 119 10.57 -9.16 -6.55
CA ARG A 119 11.28 -8.59 -5.38
C ARG A 119 10.97 -9.26 -4.03
N GLN A 120 10.51 -10.50 -4.01
CA GLN A 120 9.81 -11.06 -2.85
C GLN A 120 10.57 -12.12 -2.04
N SER A 121 11.80 -12.48 -2.42
CA SER A 121 12.61 -13.43 -1.66
C SER A 121 14.08 -13.30 -2.01
N LEU A 122 14.91 -13.17 -0.98
CA LEU A 122 16.39 -13.09 -1.11
C LEU A 122 17.08 -14.42 -0.81
N ARG A 123 16.35 -15.53 -0.72
CA ARG A 123 16.96 -16.84 -0.58
C ARG A 123 17.52 -17.34 -1.91
N ASP A 124 18.71 -17.88 -1.85
CA ASP A 124 19.25 -18.68 -2.93
C ASP A 124 18.34 -19.89 -3.15
N THR A 125 18.00 -20.12 -4.40
CA THR A 125 17.07 -21.19 -4.76
C THR A 125 17.49 -21.82 -6.07
N ASN A 126 17.37 -23.15 -6.15
CA ASN A 126 17.54 -23.90 -7.38
C ASN A 126 16.46 -24.99 -7.42
N VAL A 127 15.48 -24.82 -8.28
CA VAL A 127 14.34 -25.74 -8.42
C VAL A 127 14.07 -26.05 -9.87
N CYS A 128 13.67 -27.28 -10.15
CA CYS A 128 13.23 -27.73 -11.47
C CYS A 128 11.87 -28.41 -11.34
N GLY A 129 11.02 -28.26 -12.34
CA GLY A 129 9.70 -28.88 -12.38
C GLY A 129 9.08 -28.87 -13.76
N GLN A 130 8.06 -29.74 -13.94
CA GLN A 130 7.22 -29.69 -15.12
C GLN A 130 6.49 -28.35 -15.18
N LEU A 131 6.34 -27.80 -16.38
CA LEU A 131 5.61 -26.56 -16.61
C LEU A 131 4.09 -26.82 -16.64
N VAL A 132 3.34 -25.98 -15.92
CA VAL A 132 1.87 -25.97 -15.93
C VAL A 132 1.42 -24.54 -16.19
N PHE A 133 0.69 -24.31 -17.27
CA PHE A 133 0.00 -23.06 -17.48
C PHE A 133 -1.25 -23.07 -16.60
N ALA A 134 -1.41 -22.05 -15.75
CA ALA A 134 -2.48 -21.94 -14.76
C ALA A 134 -3.21 -20.59 -14.86
N GLY A 135 -3.52 -20.16 -16.09
CA GLY A 135 -4.31 -18.96 -16.35
C GLY A 135 -3.71 -17.71 -15.71
N TYR A 136 -4.51 -17.00 -14.94
CA TYR A 136 -4.07 -15.89 -14.11
C TYR A 136 -3.56 -16.32 -12.72
N GLY A 137 -3.67 -17.60 -12.38
CA GLY A 137 -3.31 -18.11 -11.06
C GLY A 137 -4.26 -17.68 -9.93
N ILE A 138 -5.52 -17.44 -10.26
CA ILE A 138 -6.54 -16.86 -9.39
C ILE A 138 -7.53 -17.93 -8.93
N SER A 139 -7.89 -17.90 -7.64
CA SER A 139 -9.06 -18.58 -7.08
C SER A 139 -9.95 -17.53 -6.44
N ALA A 140 -11.05 -17.18 -7.12
CA ALA A 140 -11.98 -16.10 -6.78
C ALA A 140 -13.43 -16.61 -6.86
N PRO A 141 -13.87 -17.42 -5.89
CA PRO A 141 -15.20 -18.04 -5.90
C PRO A 141 -16.34 -17.01 -5.89
N GLU A 142 -16.13 -15.83 -5.32
CA GLU A 142 -17.09 -14.72 -5.30
C GLU A 142 -17.36 -14.16 -6.70
N PHE A 143 -16.42 -14.32 -7.64
CA PHE A 143 -16.58 -13.99 -9.05
C PHE A 143 -16.93 -15.21 -9.91
N ASN A 144 -17.16 -16.38 -9.30
CA ASN A 144 -17.35 -17.64 -10.00
C ASN A 144 -16.20 -17.90 -11.00
N TYR A 145 -14.94 -17.76 -10.52
CA TYR A 145 -13.73 -17.95 -11.30
C TYR A 145 -12.65 -18.66 -10.47
N ASP A 146 -12.07 -19.75 -11.01
CA ASP A 146 -11.00 -20.48 -10.32
C ASP A 146 -10.09 -21.18 -11.35
N ASP A 147 -8.93 -20.56 -11.63
CA ASP A 147 -7.86 -21.16 -12.46
C ASP A 147 -7.23 -22.41 -11.85
N LEU A 148 -7.37 -22.57 -10.54
CA LEU A 148 -6.61 -23.54 -9.76
C LEU A 148 -7.46 -24.78 -9.38
N ALA A 149 -8.73 -24.80 -9.75
CA ALA A 149 -9.62 -25.91 -9.48
C ALA A 149 -9.15 -27.19 -10.19
N GLY A 150 -8.82 -28.23 -9.42
CA GLY A 150 -8.38 -29.52 -9.95
C GLY A 150 -7.00 -29.55 -10.59
N VAL A 151 -6.22 -28.47 -10.49
CA VAL A 151 -4.87 -28.37 -11.05
C VAL A 151 -3.85 -28.95 -10.06
N ASP A 152 -3.07 -29.93 -10.51
CA ASP A 152 -1.95 -30.46 -9.74
C ASP A 152 -0.70 -29.59 -9.95
N LEU A 153 -0.31 -28.84 -8.93
CA LEU A 153 0.87 -27.96 -8.92
C LEU A 153 2.00 -28.48 -8.05
N LYS A 154 1.80 -29.60 -7.35
CA LYS A 154 2.81 -30.11 -6.39
C LYS A 154 4.14 -30.42 -7.08
N GLY A 155 5.20 -29.70 -6.68
CA GLY A 155 6.54 -29.84 -7.25
C GLY A 155 6.69 -29.35 -8.70
N LYS A 156 5.70 -28.59 -9.21
CA LYS A 156 5.71 -28.07 -10.59
C LYS A 156 6.00 -26.58 -10.63
N ILE A 157 6.36 -26.08 -11.81
CA ILE A 157 6.54 -24.64 -12.08
C ILE A 157 5.27 -24.12 -12.71
N ALA A 158 4.60 -23.21 -12.02
CA ALA A 158 3.40 -22.55 -12.52
C ALA A 158 3.76 -21.42 -13.47
N LEU A 159 3.11 -21.34 -14.62
CA LEU A 159 3.18 -20.24 -15.58
C LEU A 159 1.83 -19.52 -15.56
N VAL A 160 1.81 -18.23 -15.13
CA VAL A 160 0.59 -17.46 -14.91
C VAL A 160 0.69 -16.07 -15.50
N PHE A 161 -0.44 -15.47 -15.85
CA PHE A 161 -0.48 -14.05 -16.22
C PHE A 161 -0.42 -13.13 -14.98
N THR A 162 0.16 -11.93 -15.17
CA THR A 162 -0.01 -10.81 -14.26
C THR A 162 -1.45 -10.31 -14.27
N ARG A 163 -1.84 -9.48 -13.29
CA ARG A 163 -3.18 -8.90 -13.14
C ARG A 163 -4.30 -9.98 -13.08
N GLU A 164 -5.47 -9.68 -13.62
CA GLU A 164 -6.68 -10.51 -13.57
C GLU A 164 -7.44 -10.48 -14.89
N PRO A 165 -8.40 -11.39 -15.15
CA PRO A 165 -9.17 -11.37 -16.39
C PRO A 165 -9.89 -10.05 -16.60
N GLN A 166 -9.89 -9.58 -17.85
CA GLN A 166 -10.58 -8.35 -18.26
C GLN A 166 -10.11 -7.08 -17.52
N ALA A 167 -8.86 -7.04 -17.07
CA ALA A 167 -8.32 -5.91 -16.29
C ALA A 167 -8.38 -4.54 -17.00
N SER A 168 -8.65 -4.51 -18.30
CA SER A 168 -8.85 -3.28 -19.10
C SER A 168 -10.32 -3.05 -19.51
N ASP A 169 -11.26 -3.87 -19.03
CA ASP A 169 -12.68 -3.73 -19.36
C ASP A 169 -13.44 -3.07 -18.20
N ALA A 170 -13.96 -1.87 -18.43
CA ALA A 170 -14.77 -1.13 -17.45
C ALA A 170 -16.02 -1.89 -16.97
N ASN A 171 -16.48 -2.90 -17.71
CA ASN A 171 -17.63 -3.73 -17.36
C ASN A 171 -17.25 -5.09 -16.79
N SER A 172 -15.96 -5.32 -16.53
CA SER A 172 -15.49 -6.57 -15.94
C SER A 172 -16.20 -6.87 -14.62
N LYS A 173 -16.56 -8.14 -14.42
CA LYS A 173 -17.07 -8.58 -13.13
C LYS A 173 -16.03 -8.53 -12.00
N PHE A 174 -14.75 -8.47 -12.36
CA PHE A 174 -13.63 -8.27 -11.44
C PHE A 174 -13.45 -6.80 -11.03
N MET A 175 -14.49 -5.98 -11.02
CA MET A 175 -14.52 -4.57 -10.63
C MET A 175 -14.22 -3.55 -11.73
N GLY A 176 -14.34 -3.94 -12.98
CA GLY A 176 -14.10 -3.03 -14.10
C GLY A 176 -12.62 -2.78 -14.33
N MET A 177 -12.21 -1.54 -14.46
CA MET A 177 -10.80 -1.19 -14.67
C MET A 177 -9.94 -1.19 -13.39
N TRP A 178 -10.50 -1.65 -12.29
CA TRP A 178 -9.83 -1.75 -11.00
C TRP A 178 -9.30 -3.14 -10.78
N ASP A 179 -8.05 -3.22 -10.40
CA ASP A 179 -7.48 -4.47 -9.94
C ASP A 179 -8.10 -4.88 -8.60
N THR A 180 -8.67 -6.08 -8.53
CA THR A 180 -9.04 -6.68 -7.25
C THR A 180 -7.78 -7.16 -6.52
N TYR A 181 -7.89 -7.56 -5.24
CA TYR A 181 -6.74 -8.15 -4.54
C TYR A 181 -6.21 -9.42 -5.23
N HIS A 182 -7.02 -10.10 -6.05
CA HIS A 182 -6.59 -11.25 -6.84
C HIS A 182 -5.61 -10.89 -7.97
N ALA A 183 -5.63 -9.66 -8.47
CA ALA A 183 -4.73 -9.20 -9.52
C ALA A 183 -3.26 -9.19 -9.10
N PHE A 184 -3.00 -9.05 -7.79
CA PHE A 184 -1.67 -8.85 -7.27
C PHE A 184 -0.86 -10.13 -7.19
N ASN A 185 0.37 -10.08 -7.67
CA ASN A 185 1.25 -11.24 -7.75
C ASN A 185 1.46 -11.92 -6.39
N TRP A 186 1.56 -11.16 -5.30
CA TRP A 186 1.76 -11.73 -3.97
C TRP A 186 0.59 -12.67 -3.58
N HIS A 187 -0.67 -12.30 -3.86
CA HIS A 187 -1.83 -13.14 -3.56
C HIS A 187 -1.81 -14.43 -4.40
N LYS A 188 -1.55 -14.29 -5.70
CA LYS A 188 -1.40 -15.44 -6.61
C LYS A 188 -0.28 -16.38 -6.16
N ILE A 189 0.88 -15.81 -5.80
CA ILE A 189 2.03 -16.58 -5.35
C ILE A 189 1.69 -17.36 -4.07
N GLU A 190 0.99 -16.74 -3.13
CA GLU A 190 0.56 -17.40 -1.91
C GLU A 190 -0.42 -18.56 -2.20
N GLU A 191 -1.37 -18.38 -3.12
CA GLU A 191 -2.29 -19.42 -3.55
C GLU A 191 -1.57 -20.59 -4.25
N LEU A 192 -0.59 -20.29 -5.12
CA LEU A 192 0.24 -21.30 -5.80
C LEU A 192 1.15 -22.03 -4.81
N ARG A 193 1.72 -21.33 -3.84
CA ARG A 193 2.55 -21.91 -2.77
C ARG A 193 1.75 -22.87 -1.89
N LYS A 194 0.53 -22.50 -1.48
CA LYS A 194 -0.37 -23.38 -0.71
C LYS A 194 -0.68 -24.69 -1.45
N ARG A 195 -0.67 -24.66 -2.78
CA ARG A 195 -0.88 -25.85 -3.63
C ARG A 195 0.40 -26.59 -3.97
N GLY A 196 1.53 -26.18 -3.38
CA GLY A 196 2.82 -26.89 -3.47
C GLY A 196 3.59 -26.65 -4.77
N ALA A 197 3.34 -25.55 -5.48
CA ALA A 197 4.19 -25.14 -6.61
C ALA A 197 5.64 -25.03 -6.15
N ALA A 198 6.59 -25.47 -6.98
CA ALA A 198 8.02 -25.37 -6.71
C ALA A 198 8.61 -24.03 -7.17
N GLY A 199 7.94 -23.34 -8.11
CA GLY A 199 8.33 -22.03 -8.61
C GLY A 199 7.23 -21.42 -9.45
N VAL A 200 7.34 -20.13 -9.74
CA VAL A 200 6.35 -19.38 -10.53
C VAL A 200 7.05 -18.55 -11.60
N LEU A 201 6.53 -18.62 -12.81
CA LEU A 201 6.84 -17.76 -13.93
C LEU A 201 5.62 -16.87 -14.18
N VAL A 202 5.75 -15.56 -14.00
CA VAL A 202 4.67 -14.60 -14.21
C VAL A 202 4.87 -13.94 -15.57
N ILE A 203 3.96 -14.17 -16.50
CA ILE A 203 3.95 -13.54 -17.82
C ILE A 203 3.51 -12.08 -17.64
N GLN A 204 4.41 -11.16 -17.98
CA GLN A 204 4.14 -9.73 -17.87
C GLN A 204 3.07 -9.31 -18.88
N ASP A 205 2.22 -8.36 -18.47
CA ASP A 205 1.22 -7.79 -19.34
C ASP A 205 1.84 -6.91 -20.43
N ARG A 206 1.16 -6.80 -21.58
CA ARG A 206 1.46 -5.74 -22.53
C ARG A 206 0.84 -4.48 -21.98
N LEU A 207 1.68 -3.55 -21.55
CA LEU A 207 1.23 -2.22 -21.20
C LEU A 207 0.52 -1.62 -22.43
N PRO A 208 -0.71 -1.07 -22.30
CA PRO A 208 -1.30 -0.29 -23.37
C PRO A 208 -0.29 0.77 -23.81
N ARG A 209 -0.05 0.90 -25.13
CA ARG A 209 0.96 1.84 -25.68
C ARG A 209 0.72 3.30 -25.30
N ASP A 210 -0.48 3.61 -24.80
CA ASP A 210 -0.95 4.97 -24.49
C ASP A 210 -0.97 5.29 -22.99
N VAL A 211 -0.74 4.30 -22.12
CA VAL A 211 -0.50 4.58 -20.71
C VAL A 211 0.97 4.96 -20.59
N LYS A 212 1.25 6.26 -20.49
CA LYS A 212 2.51 6.73 -19.93
C LYS A 212 2.52 6.30 -18.45
N LEU A 213 2.82 5.04 -18.24
CA LEU A 213 3.24 4.65 -16.91
C LEU A 213 4.47 5.50 -16.61
N ILE A 214 4.34 6.41 -15.68
CA ILE A 214 5.50 6.73 -14.84
C ILE A 214 5.92 5.34 -14.38
N PRO A 215 7.12 4.86 -14.77
CA PRO A 215 7.47 3.49 -14.47
C PRO A 215 7.22 3.30 -12.99
N ALA A 216 6.31 2.41 -12.62
CA ALA A 216 6.08 2.02 -11.22
C ALA A 216 7.38 1.47 -10.61
N THR A 217 8.34 1.33 -11.48
CA THR A 217 9.75 1.20 -11.28
C THR A 217 10.39 2.25 -12.19
N SER A 218 10.68 3.46 -11.70
CA SER A 218 11.91 4.09 -12.18
C SER A 218 12.93 2.96 -12.21
N PRO A 219 13.58 2.66 -13.35
CA PRO A 219 14.55 1.62 -13.36
C PRO A 219 15.50 1.98 -12.22
N ARG A 220 15.39 1.23 -11.10
CA ARG A 220 16.34 1.44 -9.99
C ARG A 220 17.69 1.29 -10.65
N PRO A 221 18.64 2.17 -10.32
CA PRO A 221 19.96 2.07 -10.91
C PRO A 221 20.41 0.61 -10.85
N SER A 222 20.92 0.08 -11.97
CA SER A 222 21.40 -1.29 -12.03
C SER A 222 22.38 -1.50 -10.87
N GLY A 223 22.06 -2.42 -9.96
CA GLY A 223 22.89 -2.69 -8.78
C GLY A 223 22.36 -2.24 -7.43
N GLU A 224 21.17 -1.64 -7.33
CA GLU A 224 20.53 -1.47 -6.03
C GLU A 224 20.18 -2.83 -5.40
N PRO A 225 20.32 -2.98 -4.06
CA PRO A 225 19.94 -4.21 -3.39
C PRO A 225 18.42 -4.40 -3.42
N SER A 226 17.98 -5.64 -3.45
CA SER A 226 16.62 -6.03 -3.10
C SER A 226 16.50 -6.16 -1.59
N TYR A 227 15.28 -6.01 -1.06
CA TYR A 227 15.00 -6.09 0.38
C TYR A 227 13.88 -7.10 0.64
N ALA A 228 13.94 -7.76 1.81
CA ALA A 228 12.92 -8.70 2.27
C ALA A 228 12.94 -8.81 3.80
N LEU A 229 11.85 -9.27 4.40
CA LEU A 229 11.82 -9.66 5.81
C LEU A 229 12.53 -11.02 5.99
N ALA A 230 13.40 -11.13 6.99
CA ALA A 230 14.06 -12.36 7.32
C ALA A 230 13.05 -13.40 7.82
N GLY A 231 13.04 -14.56 7.17
CA GLY A 231 12.23 -15.71 7.63
C GLY A 231 10.77 -15.71 7.21
N GLU A 232 10.23 -14.61 6.67
CA GLU A 232 8.80 -14.49 6.39
C GLU A 232 8.44 -14.46 4.91
N MET A 233 9.38 -14.14 4.04
CA MET A 233 9.07 -14.04 2.63
C MET A 233 9.29 -15.37 1.91
N TRP A 234 8.39 -15.65 1.01
CA TRP A 234 8.23 -16.92 0.31
C TRP A 234 9.53 -17.54 -0.17
N ASP A 235 9.74 -18.80 0.20
CA ASP A 235 10.83 -19.62 -0.34
C ASP A 235 10.67 -19.94 -1.84
N LEU A 236 9.54 -19.56 -2.40
CA LEU A 236 9.17 -19.83 -3.77
C LEU A 236 9.90 -18.88 -4.73
N PRO A 237 10.71 -19.37 -5.68
CA PRO A 237 11.29 -18.50 -6.70
C PRO A 237 10.20 -18.02 -7.66
N VAL A 238 10.15 -16.70 -7.86
CA VAL A 238 9.21 -16.04 -8.76
C VAL A 238 9.98 -15.20 -9.79
N PHE A 239 9.81 -15.54 -11.06
CA PHE A 239 10.45 -14.85 -12.16
C PHE A 239 9.39 -14.15 -13.02
N LEU A 240 9.63 -12.90 -13.33
CA LEU A 240 8.79 -12.09 -14.23
C LEU A 240 9.28 -12.29 -15.66
N LEU A 241 8.45 -12.87 -16.50
CA LEU A 241 8.82 -13.32 -17.83
C LEU A 241 8.26 -12.38 -18.90
N LYS A 242 9.07 -11.96 -19.87
CA LYS A 242 8.58 -11.27 -21.04
C LYS A 242 7.75 -12.19 -21.92
N ARG A 243 6.81 -11.64 -22.69
CA ARG A 243 5.89 -12.42 -23.52
C ARG A 243 6.57 -13.27 -24.57
N ASP A 244 7.59 -12.76 -25.22
CA ASP A 244 8.31 -13.52 -26.25
C ASP A 244 8.98 -14.78 -25.66
N ALA A 245 9.51 -14.69 -24.45
CA ALA A 245 10.05 -15.83 -23.72
C ALA A 245 8.94 -16.79 -23.25
N ALA A 246 7.79 -16.25 -22.85
CA ALA A 246 6.62 -17.06 -22.52
C ALA A 246 6.08 -17.83 -23.74
N ASP A 247 6.02 -17.20 -24.91
CA ASP A 247 5.57 -17.85 -26.15
C ASP A 247 6.46 -19.04 -26.55
N GLN A 248 7.78 -18.94 -26.29
CA GLN A 248 8.69 -20.08 -26.48
C GLN A 248 8.34 -21.24 -25.54
N LEU A 249 8.03 -20.96 -24.27
CA LEU A 249 7.60 -21.98 -23.32
C LEU A 249 6.26 -22.61 -23.70
N LEU A 250 5.34 -21.84 -24.24
CA LEU A 250 4.00 -22.23 -24.65
C LEU A 250 3.96 -22.97 -25.99
N ALA A 251 5.00 -22.88 -26.82
CA ALA A 251 5.05 -23.41 -28.18
C ALA A 251 4.58 -24.87 -28.31
N PRO A 252 4.88 -25.83 -27.39
CA PRO A 252 4.38 -27.20 -27.48
C PRO A 252 2.86 -27.34 -27.40
N SER A 253 2.17 -26.33 -26.86
CA SER A 253 0.70 -26.31 -26.82
C SER A 253 0.07 -25.80 -28.13
N GLY A 254 0.87 -25.24 -29.02
CA GLY A 254 0.40 -24.55 -30.23
C GLY A 254 -0.30 -23.22 -29.94
N LYS A 255 -0.21 -22.70 -28.72
CA LYS A 255 -0.84 -21.45 -28.27
C LYS A 255 0.22 -20.40 -27.96
N THR A 256 -0.18 -19.11 -28.04
CA THR A 256 0.62 -17.98 -27.61
C THR A 256 0.03 -17.35 -26.35
N ALA A 257 0.82 -16.59 -25.61
CA ALA A 257 0.35 -15.86 -24.43
C ALA A 257 -0.83 -14.93 -24.78
N ASP A 258 -0.75 -14.21 -25.91
CA ASP A 258 -1.83 -13.32 -26.36
C ASP A 258 -3.13 -14.08 -26.66
N ALA A 259 -3.03 -15.23 -27.34
CA ALA A 259 -4.22 -16.03 -27.67
C ALA A 259 -4.87 -16.63 -26.42
N LEU A 260 -4.06 -17.09 -25.45
CA LEU A 260 -4.54 -17.63 -24.18
C LEU A 260 -5.22 -16.53 -23.35
N GLN A 261 -4.57 -15.37 -23.22
CA GLN A 261 -5.14 -14.26 -22.46
C GLN A 261 -6.46 -13.79 -23.09
N ALA A 262 -6.50 -13.57 -24.39
CA ALA A 262 -7.72 -13.15 -25.11
C ALA A 262 -8.85 -14.17 -24.94
N ALA A 263 -8.56 -15.47 -24.98
CA ALA A 263 -9.56 -16.53 -24.80
C ALA A 263 -10.14 -16.52 -23.36
N ILE A 264 -9.30 -16.38 -22.33
CA ILE A 264 -9.74 -16.29 -20.95
C ILE A 264 -10.54 -15.00 -20.71
N ASP A 265 -10.05 -13.87 -21.19
CA ASP A 265 -10.72 -12.57 -21.03
C ASP A 265 -12.09 -12.54 -21.73
N HIS A 266 -12.20 -13.18 -22.89
CA HIS A 266 -13.47 -13.25 -23.61
C HIS A 266 -14.49 -14.17 -22.92
N SER A 267 -14.05 -15.34 -22.48
CA SER A 267 -14.95 -16.39 -21.97
C SER A 267 -15.18 -16.33 -20.47
N LEU A 268 -14.24 -15.75 -19.71
CA LEU A 268 -14.12 -15.86 -18.25
C LEU A 268 -14.14 -17.32 -17.76
N HIS A 269 -13.62 -18.21 -18.60
CA HIS A 269 -13.41 -19.61 -18.24
C HIS A 269 -11.91 -19.87 -18.10
N PRO A 270 -11.48 -20.49 -17.00
CA PRO A 270 -10.10 -20.92 -16.82
C PRO A 270 -9.63 -21.82 -17.97
N ASP A 271 -8.41 -21.56 -18.46
CA ASP A 271 -7.72 -22.45 -19.40
C ASP A 271 -6.40 -22.88 -18.76
N THR A 272 -6.39 -24.06 -18.13
CA THR A 272 -5.26 -24.57 -17.36
C THR A 272 -4.86 -25.95 -17.85
N PHE A 273 -3.56 -26.15 -18.09
CA PHE A 273 -3.05 -27.41 -18.61
C PHE A 273 -1.55 -27.61 -18.31
N ALA A 274 -1.15 -28.87 -18.18
CA ALA A 274 0.27 -29.22 -18.15
C ALA A 274 0.85 -29.07 -19.56
N LEU A 275 2.01 -28.41 -19.67
CA LEU A 275 2.71 -28.26 -20.93
C LEU A 275 3.39 -29.57 -21.33
N PRO A 276 3.03 -30.16 -22.49
CA PRO A 276 3.57 -31.45 -22.90
C PRO A 276 5.11 -31.42 -23.03
N LEU A 277 5.79 -32.42 -22.48
CA LEU A 277 7.26 -32.57 -22.57
C LEU A 277 8.04 -31.30 -22.24
N SER A 278 7.52 -30.48 -21.30
CA SER A 278 8.11 -29.19 -20.95
C SER A 278 8.39 -29.09 -19.47
N SER A 279 9.60 -28.70 -19.12
CA SER A 279 10.05 -28.43 -17.77
C SER A 279 10.91 -27.19 -17.72
N ALA A 280 11.00 -26.53 -16.56
CA ALA A 280 11.90 -25.42 -16.35
C ALA A 280 12.72 -25.61 -15.08
N CYS A 281 13.92 -25.04 -15.07
CA CYS A 281 14.77 -24.88 -13.90
C CYS A 281 15.00 -23.40 -13.63
N LEU A 282 14.69 -22.97 -12.41
CA LEU A 282 14.83 -21.63 -11.90
C LEU A 282 15.94 -21.62 -10.85
N SER A 283 17.01 -20.87 -11.10
CA SER A 283 18.07 -20.65 -10.13
C SER A 283 18.21 -19.15 -9.89
N LYS A 284 18.27 -18.76 -8.64
CA LYS A 284 18.61 -17.39 -8.24
C LYS A 284 19.56 -17.41 -7.08
N THR A 285 20.53 -16.53 -7.12
CA THR A 285 21.56 -16.36 -6.10
C THR A 285 21.71 -14.87 -5.79
N TYR A 286 22.00 -14.57 -4.56
CA TYR A 286 22.23 -13.19 -4.11
C TYR A 286 23.63 -13.04 -3.52
N THR A 287 24.22 -11.87 -3.75
CA THR A 287 25.53 -11.49 -3.21
C THR A 287 25.39 -10.28 -2.30
N GLY A 288 26.35 -10.13 -1.36
CA GLY A 288 26.39 -9.00 -0.45
C GLY A 288 25.18 -8.94 0.48
N SER A 289 24.65 -10.10 0.88
CA SER A 289 23.50 -10.16 1.78
C SER A 289 23.87 -9.58 3.15
N GLU A 290 23.05 -8.66 3.63
CA GLU A 290 23.18 -8.01 4.92
C GLU A 290 21.83 -8.04 5.63
N THR A 291 21.84 -8.29 6.93
CA THR A 291 20.63 -8.18 7.77
C THR A 291 20.76 -6.96 8.67
N ARG A 292 19.74 -6.11 8.64
CA ARG A 292 19.61 -4.93 9.51
C ARG A 292 18.32 -5.00 10.29
N LYS A 293 18.28 -4.32 11.44
CA LYS A 293 17.06 -4.13 12.22
C LYS A 293 16.28 -2.95 11.67
N GLY A 294 15.14 -3.22 11.04
CA GLY A 294 14.11 -2.22 10.80
C GLY A 294 13.14 -2.15 11.99
N ARG A 295 12.35 -1.09 12.07
CA ARG A 295 11.39 -0.93 13.17
C ARG A 295 10.23 -0.02 12.82
N ASN A 296 9.01 -0.52 12.98
CA ASN A 296 7.82 0.33 13.05
C ASN A 296 7.78 1.06 14.40
N VAL A 297 7.20 2.25 14.43
CA VAL A 297 6.96 3.00 15.69
C VAL A 297 5.48 2.97 16.01
N VAL A 298 5.11 2.43 17.18
CA VAL A 298 3.71 2.12 17.52
C VAL A 298 3.33 2.68 18.88
N ALA A 299 2.26 3.49 18.90
CA ALA A 299 1.74 4.12 20.11
C ALA A 299 0.22 4.08 20.18
N LEU A 300 -0.34 3.93 21.37
CA LEU A 300 -1.79 3.87 21.61
C LEU A 300 -2.26 5.04 22.48
N LEU A 301 -3.27 5.74 22.00
CA LEU A 301 -4.15 6.56 22.83
C LEU A 301 -5.32 5.68 23.27
N GLU A 302 -5.36 5.28 24.54
CA GLU A 302 -6.41 4.41 25.06
C GLU A 302 -7.76 5.13 25.07
N GLY A 303 -8.80 4.44 24.59
CA GLY A 303 -10.16 4.95 24.54
C GLY A 303 -10.80 5.10 25.94
N SER A 304 -11.68 6.07 26.07
CA SER A 304 -12.35 6.40 27.34
C SER A 304 -13.60 5.57 27.63
N ASP A 305 -14.22 4.94 26.63
CA ASP A 305 -15.45 4.16 26.81
C ASP A 305 -15.12 2.68 27.15
N PRO A 306 -15.61 2.15 28.28
CA PRO A 306 -15.30 0.77 28.70
C PRO A 306 -15.71 -0.32 27.69
N LYS A 307 -16.70 -0.05 26.83
CA LYS A 307 -17.20 -1.01 25.84
C LYS A 307 -16.50 -0.87 24.49
N LEU A 308 -16.11 0.37 24.14
CA LEU A 308 -15.56 0.67 22.83
C LEU A 308 -14.03 0.74 22.81
N LYS A 309 -13.36 0.90 23.95
CA LYS A 309 -11.89 1.05 24.01
C LYS A 309 -11.09 -0.14 23.47
N ALA A 310 -11.70 -1.32 23.37
CA ALA A 310 -11.08 -2.46 22.70
C ALA A 310 -11.08 -2.34 21.18
N GLN A 311 -11.94 -1.52 20.61
CA GLN A 311 -11.98 -1.23 19.19
C GLN A 311 -10.98 -0.12 18.86
N THR A 312 -10.28 -0.26 17.74
CA THR A 312 -9.16 0.62 17.40
C THR A 312 -9.35 1.26 16.03
N VAL A 313 -9.16 2.57 15.96
CA VAL A 313 -8.93 3.31 14.72
C VAL A 313 -7.42 3.44 14.55
N ILE A 314 -6.88 3.10 13.38
CA ILE A 314 -5.44 3.16 13.11
C ILE A 314 -5.15 4.33 12.17
N LEU A 315 -4.20 5.20 12.54
CA LEU A 315 -3.66 6.24 11.69
C LEU A 315 -2.21 5.89 11.35
N THR A 316 -1.88 5.89 10.06
CA THR A 316 -0.59 5.40 9.57
C THR A 316 0.11 6.39 8.64
N ALA A 317 1.43 6.29 8.59
CA ALA A 317 2.33 6.87 7.60
C ALA A 317 3.63 6.06 7.59
N HIS A 318 4.39 6.05 6.51
CA HIS A 318 5.76 5.50 6.57
C HIS A 318 6.78 6.60 6.87
N HIS A 319 7.93 6.20 7.43
CA HIS A 319 8.98 7.14 7.82
C HIS A 319 10.28 6.96 7.03
N ASP A 320 10.47 5.81 6.40
CA ASP A 320 11.64 5.58 5.54
C ASP A 320 11.51 6.30 4.20
N HIS A 321 12.64 6.46 3.49
CA HIS A 321 12.67 6.95 2.12
C HIS A 321 13.89 6.38 1.37
N MET A 322 14.25 6.98 0.24
CA MET A 322 15.22 6.42 -0.72
C MET A 322 16.68 6.45 -0.27
N GLY A 323 17.04 7.28 0.72
CA GLY A 323 18.42 7.40 1.17
C GLY A 323 19.28 8.26 0.24
N ILE A 324 20.54 7.84 0.07
CA ILE A 324 21.50 8.47 -0.85
C ILE A 324 21.62 7.64 -2.12
N SER A 325 21.42 8.25 -3.27
CA SER A 325 21.62 7.62 -4.57
C SER A 325 22.38 8.56 -5.51
N ASN A 326 23.35 8.03 -6.26
CA ASN A 326 24.17 8.78 -7.21
C ASN A 326 24.86 10.03 -6.60
N GLY A 327 25.19 10.00 -5.30
CA GLY A 327 25.81 11.10 -4.57
C GLY A 327 24.85 12.23 -4.17
N HIS A 328 23.55 12.05 -4.34
CA HIS A 328 22.52 12.98 -3.91
C HIS A 328 21.67 12.40 -2.77
N ILE A 329 21.31 13.25 -1.82
CA ILE A 329 20.37 12.92 -0.75
C ILE A 329 18.96 13.08 -1.29
N TYR A 330 18.13 12.06 -1.08
CA TYR A 330 16.69 12.08 -1.38
C TYR A 330 15.97 12.36 -0.07
N ASN A 331 15.67 13.65 0.19
CA ASN A 331 15.18 14.09 1.51
C ASN A 331 13.77 13.58 1.83
N GLY A 332 12.90 13.35 0.82
CA GLY A 332 11.57 12.82 1.01
C GLY A 332 10.71 13.70 1.92
N ALA A 333 10.57 14.98 1.57
CA ALA A 333 9.79 15.92 2.37
C ALA A 333 8.29 15.70 2.23
N ASP A 334 7.82 15.49 0.98
CA ASP A 334 6.45 15.04 0.76
C ASP A 334 6.33 13.54 0.97
N ASP A 335 7.29 12.79 0.47
CA ASP A 335 7.38 11.33 0.53
C ASP A 335 8.42 10.87 1.57
N ASN A 336 8.09 10.57 2.85
CA ASN A 336 6.78 10.82 3.43
C ASN A 336 6.91 11.53 4.80
N ALA A 337 7.84 12.53 4.89
CA ALA A 337 7.89 13.35 6.10
C ALA A 337 6.58 14.13 6.31
N SER A 338 5.82 14.43 5.22
CA SER A 338 4.52 15.10 5.29
C SER A 338 3.47 14.25 6.00
N GLY A 339 3.41 12.96 5.70
CA GLY A 339 2.51 12.01 6.35
C GLY A 339 2.86 11.81 7.82
N VAL A 340 4.14 11.64 8.15
CA VAL A 340 4.61 11.51 9.55
C VAL A 340 4.29 12.77 10.35
N ALA A 341 4.54 13.96 9.80
CA ALA A 341 4.17 15.22 10.46
C ALA A 341 2.66 15.32 10.69
N GLY A 342 1.86 14.87 9.73
CA GLY A 342 0.40 14.76 9.86
C GLY A 342 0.00 13.83 11.00
N LEU A 343 0.58 12.63 11.06
CA LEU A 343 0.34 11.64 12.11
C LEU A 343 0.67 12.22 13.50
N LEU A 344 1.84 12.85 13.67
CA LEU A 344 2.25 13.49 14.91
C LEU A 344 1.32 14.64 15.31
N ALA A 345 0.90 15.48 14.37
CA ALA A 345 -0.01 16.58 14.64
C ALA A 345 -1.41 16.10 15.07
N VAL A 346 -1.93 15.03 14.46
CA VAL A 346 -3.19 14.38 14.89
C VAL A 346 -3.04 13.80 16.29
N ALA A 347 -1.91 13.14 16.60
CA ALA A 347 -1.63 12.62 17.94
C ALA A 347 -1.61 13.74 18.99
N ARG A 348 -0.91 14.86 18.70
CA ARG A 348 -0.87 16.05 19.56
C ARG A 348 -2.26 16.64 19.82
N ALA A 349 -3.12 16.64 18.81
CA ALA A 349 -4.48 17.17 18.94
C ALA A 349 -5.38 16.24 19.77
N LEU A 350 -5.41 14.94 19.47
CA LEU A 350 -6.28 13.97 20.13
C LEU A 350 -5.93 13.79 21.62
N THR A 351 -4.66 13.87 22.00
CA THR A 351 -4.24 13.81 23.42
C THR A 351 -4.70 15.00 24.24
N LYS A 352 -5.09 16.12 23.61
CA LYS A 352 -5.68 17.29 24.26
C LYS A 352 -7.20 17.21 24.38
N ASP A 353 -7.84 16.20 23.79
CA ASP A 353 -9.27 15.99 23.94
C ASP A 353 -9.61 15.52 25.35
N ASN A 354 -10.66 16.11 25.94
CA ASN A 354 -11.12 15.72 27.27
C ASN A 354 -12.66 15.62 27.26
N PRO A 355 -13.24 14.42 27.44
CA PRO A 355 -12.54 13.13 27.57
C PRO A 355 -11.83 12.72 26.26
N HIS A 356 -10.88 11.78 26.37
CA HIS A 356 -10.30 11.12 25.20
C HIS A 356 -11.39 10.46 24.36
N PRO A 357 -11.12 10.18 23.06
CA PRO A 357 -12.06 9.47 22.19
C PRO A 357 -12.58 8.17 22.83
N LYS A 358 -13.77 7.73 22.47
CA LYS A 358 -14.38 6.51 23.05
C LYS A 358 -13.64 5.23 22.67
N ARG A 359 -13.27 5.10 21.40
CA ARG A 359 -12.41 4.03 20.89
C ARG A 359 -10.95 4.41 21.07
N SER A 360 -10.09 3.42 21.14
CA SER A 360 -8.66 3.64 21.09
C SER A 360 -8.21 4.11 19.71
N VAL A 361 -7.14 4.90 19.69
CA VAL A 361 -6.48 5.30 18.43
C VAL A 361 -5.04 4.80 18.47
N LEU A 362 -4.65 4.01 17.49
CA LEU A 362 -3.29 3.52 17.30
C LEU A 362 -2.60 4.41 16.25
N PHE A 363 -1.44 4.95 16.62
CA PHE A 363 -0.55 5.66 15.73
C PHE A 363 0.58 4.73 15.32
N LEU A 364 0.81 4.60 14.02
CA LEU A 364 1.73 3.60 13.48
C LEU A 364 2.53 4.20 12.33
N ALA A 365 3.83 4.38 12.56
CA ALA A 365 4.77 4.80 11.52
C ALA A 365 5.56 3.58 11.04
N TYR A 366 5.53 3.29 9.74
CA TYR A 366 6.12 2.11 9.14
C TYR A 366 7.53 2.36 8.63
N ASP A 367 8.37 1.32 8.71
CA ASP A 367 9.66 1.20 8.02
C ASP A 367 9.50 0.35 6.76
N GLY A 368 10.29 0.63 5.75
CA GLY A 368 10.39 -0.20 4.56
C GLY A 368 9.18 -0.18 3.62
N GLU A 369 8.43 0.92 3.60
CA GLU A 369 7.41 1.16 2.58
C GLU A 369 8.05 1.16 1.20
N GLU A 370 9.12 1.92 1.03
CA GLU A 370 9.94 2.06 -0.18
C GLU A 370 10.58 0.75 -0.65
N ARG A 371 10.52 -0.27 0.17
CA ARG A 371 11.03 -1.62 -0.07
C ARG A 371 9.91 -2.66 -0.17
N ILE A 372 8.76 -2.26 -0.73
CA ILE A 372 7.55 -3.08 -0.94
C ILE A 372 6.80 -3.30 0.40
N PHE A 373 6.53 -2.22 1.12
CA PHE A 373 5.63 -2.20 2.28
C PHE A 373 6.02 -3.20 3.38
N LEU A 374 7.33 -3.37 3.64
CA LEU A 374 7.82 -4.40 4.56
C LEU A 374 7.25 -4.22 5.98
N GLY A 375 7.23 -2.98 6.47
CA GLY A 375 6.75 -2.67 7.81
C GLY A 375 5.26 -2.88 8.00
N SER A 376 4.45 -2.47 7.04
CA SER A 376 3.01 -2.70 7.10
C SER A 376 2.64 -4.17 6.89
N TYR A 377 3.36 -4.89 6.03
CA TYR A 377 3.23 -6.34 5.93
C TYR A 377 3.58 -7.03 7.27
N PHE A 378 4.71 -6.64 7.88
CA PHE A 378 5.10 -7.17 9.18
C PHE A 378 4.04 -6.89 10.25
N TYR A 379 3.48 -5.68 10.27
CA TYR A 379 2.42 -5.34 11.21
C TYR A 379 1.16 -6.20 11.02
N VAL A 380 0.67 -6.40 9.79
CA VAL A 380 -0.55 -7.20 9.60
C VAL A 380 -0.35 -8.69 9.86
N THR A 381 0.89 -9.19 9.80
CA THR A 381 1.24 -10.57 10.17
C THR A 381 1.57 -10.72 11.65
N HIS A 382 2.00 -9.63 12.34
CA HIS A 382 2.35 -9.56 13.78
C HIS A 382 1.64 -8.38 14.45
N PRO A 383 0.30 -8.30 14.42
CA PRO A 383 -0.42 -7.13 14.89
C PRO A 383 -0.32 -6.98 16.41
N VAL A 384 0.02 -5.77 16.89
CA VAL A 384 0.08 -5.45 18.34
C VAL A 384 -1.31 -5.28 18.97
N VAL A 385 -2.34 -5.09 18.15
CA VAL A 385 -3.75 -5.16 18.52
C VAL A 385 -4.45 -6.13 17.56
N PRO A 386 -5.39 -6.96 18.00
CA PRO A 386 -6.07 -7.90 17.11
C PRO A 386 -6.70 -7.19 15.91
N LEU A 387 -6.40 -7.62 14.69
CA LEU A 387 -6.94 -7.02 13.47
C LEU A 387 -8.47 -7.02 13.43
N SER A 388 -9.12 -8.02 14.05
CA SER A 388 -10.58 -8.08 14.21
C SER A 388 -11.18 -6.96 15.07
N GLN A 389 -10.35 -6.23 15.80
CA GLN A 389 -10.74 -5.05 16.59
C GLN A 389 -10.47 -3.74 15.84
N THR A 390 -9.87 -3.78 14.65
CA THR A 390 -9.62 -2.62 13.83
C THR A 390 -10.91 -2.17 13.15
N VAL A 391 -11.35 -0.96 13.47
CA VAL A 391 -12.57 -0.36 12.91
C VAL A 391 -12.33 0.19 11.53
N ALA A 392 -11.24 0.92 11.37
CA ALA A 392 -10.77 1.48 10.11
C ALA A 392 -9.30 1.90 10.23
N THR A 393 -8.63 1.96 9.09
CA THR A 393 -7.28 2.50 8.94
C THR A 393 -7.31 3.73 8.04
N LEU A 394 -6.62 4.79 8.43
CA LEU A 394 -6.39 5.97 7.61
C LEU A 394 -4.89 6.07 7.34
N ASN A 395 -4.49 6.06 6.08
CA ASN A 395 -3.09 6.18 5.68
C ASN A 395 -2.80 7.58 5.17
N LEU A 396 -1.65 8.12 5.53
CA LEU A 396 -1.16 9.42 5.07
C LEU A 396 0.12 9.19 4.27
N ASP A 397 0.05 9.46 2.98
CA ASP A 397 1.19 9.34 2.10
C ASP A 397 1.20 10.47 1.08
N MET A 398 2.30 11.23 1.03
CA MET A 398 2.47 12.36 0.13
C MET A 398 1.31 13.38 0.19
N ILE A 399 1.11 14.01 1.35
CA ILE A 399 -0.03 14.92 1.58
C ILE A 399 0.32 16.41 1.51
N GLY A 400 1.55 16.76 1.13
CA GLY A 400 2.10 18.11 1.21
C GLY A 400 2.30 18.84 -0.12
N ARG A 401 2.18 18.19 -1.29
CA ARG A 401 2.44 18.79 -2.61
C ARG A 401 1.19 18.91 -3.47
N ASN A 402 1.35 19.45 -4.66
CA ASN A 402 0.28 19.52 -5.66
C ASN A 402 0.57 18.50 -6.77
N GLU A 403 -0.43 17.74 -7.16
CA GLU A 403 -0.35 16.77 -8.25
C GLU A 403 0.05 17.44 -9.57
N ASP A 404 0.84 16.75 -10.37
CA ASP A 404 1.11 17.15 -11.75
C ASP A 404 -0.07 16.82 -12.65
N ASP A 405 -0.69 17.86 -13.21
CA ASP A 405 -1.88 17.74 -14.06
C ASP A 405 -1.61 17.14 -15.44
N THR A 406 -0.35 16.96 -15.85
CA THR A 406 0.01 16.57 -17.21
C THR A 406 -0.42 15.15 -17.57
N ASN A 407 -0.67 14.32 -16.57
CA ASN A 407 -1.05 12.91 -16.75
C ASN A 407 -2.57 12.66 -16.71
N TRP A 408 -3.39 13.68 -16.44
CA TRP A 408 -4.85 13.53 -16.29
C TRP A 408 -5.60 14.16 -17.46
N PRO A 409 -6.73 13.56 -17.91
CA PRO A 409 -7.48 14.05 -19.06
C PRO A 409 -8.16 15.41 -18.86
N THR A 410 -8.32 15.85 -17.62
CA THR A 410 -8.92 17.15 -17.29
C THR A 410 -7.89 18.01 -16.56
N PRO A 411 -7.47 19.15 -17.12
CA PRO A 411 -6.64 20.12 -16.41
C PRO A 411 -7.33 20.53 -15.11
N SER A 412 -6.63 20.44 -14.00
CA SER A 412 -7.13 20.96 -12.73
C SER A 412 -6.78 22.45 -12.59
N ASP A 413 -7.39 23.10 -11.63
CA ASP A 413 -7.10 24.47 -11.20
C ASP A 413 -5.83 24.55 -10.35
N HIS A 414 -4.75 23.87 -10.78
CA HIS A 414 -3.45 23.74 -10.12
C HIS A 414 -3.46 22.97 -8.80
N ASN A 415 -4.52 22.26 -8.44
CA ASN A 415 -4.61 21.35 -7.29
C ASN A 415 -4.20 21.95 -5.94
N THR A 416 -4.14 23.28 -5.83
CA THR A 416 -3.64 23.97 -4.62
C THR A 416 -4.53 23.76 -3.39
N ASN A 417 -5.75 23.26 -3.57
CA ASN A 417 -6.71 23.00 -2.49
C ASN A 417 -7.40 21.65 -2.66
N MET A 418 -6.72 20.68 -3.31
CA MET A 418 -7.26 19.36 -3.61
C MET A 418 -6.50 18.27 -2.84
N VAL A 419 -7.22 17.23 -2.42
CA VAL A 419 -6.67 15.99 -1.89
C VAL A 419 -7.37 14.81 -2.52
N ASN A 420 -6.60 13.82 -2.95
CA ASN A 420 -7.11 12.53 -3.39
C ASN A 420 -7.43 11.67 -2.16
N VAL A 421 -8.55 10.98 -2.20
CA VAL A 421 -8.98 10.05 -1.15
C VAL A 421 -9.28 8.71 -1.81
N LEU A 422 -8.41 7.72 -1.55
CA LEU A 422 -8.43 6.41 -2.19
C LEU A 422 -9.04 5.36 -1.26
N GLY A 423 -9.68 4.34 -1.84
CA GLY A 423 -10.24 3.20 -1.09
C GLY A 423 -11.68 3.41 -0.61
N THR A 424 -12.29 4.56 -0.88
CA THR A 424 -13.67 4.85 -0.46
C THR A 424 -14.70 4.01 -1.21
N ARG A 425 -14.34 3.47 -2.39
CA ARG A 425 -15.18 2.55 -3.15
C ARG A 425 -15.58 1.32 -2.34
N TYR A 426 -14.64 0.78 -1.56
CA TYR A 426 -14.90 -0.34 -0.67
C TYR A 426 -15.48 0.07 0.68
N ASN A 427 -15.38 1.34 1.01
CA ASN A 427 -15.69 1.89 2.33
C ASN A 427 -16.57 3.15 2.23
N PRO A 428 -17.78 3.06 1.67
CA PRO A 428 -18.65 4.23 1.47
C PRO A 428 -19.05 4.91 2.79
N ALA A 429 -18.97 4.21 3.91
CA ALA A 429 -19.19 4.81 5.22
C ALA A 429 -18.06 5.78 5.59
N LEU A 430 -16.80 5.43 5.30
CA LEU A 430 -15.66 6.34 5.48
C LEU A 430 -15.80 7.57 4.58
N ARG A 431 -16.20 7.38 3.32
CA ARG A 431 -16.46 8.51 2.42
C ARG A 431 -17.47 9.49 3.00
N ARG A 432 -18.60 9.01 3.52
CA ARG A 432 -19.61 9.90 4.14
C ARG A 432 -19.06 10.68 5.33
N ILE A 433 -18.20 10.06 6.14
CA ILE A 433 -17.56 10.75 7.28
C ILE A 433 -16.60 11.83 6.75
N ILE A 434 -15.74 11.50 5.80
CA ILE A 434 -14.75 12.43 5.23
C ILE A 434 -15.46 13.60 4.53
N ASP A 435 -16.49 13.34 3.70
CA ASP A 435 -17.28 14.37 3.03
C ASP A 435 -17.91 15.33 4.04
N ARG A 436 -18.48 14.80 5.13
CA ARG A 436 -19.09 15.61 6.19
C ARG A 436 -18.06 16.48 6.91
N GLU A 437 -16.95 15.91 7.32
CA GLU A 437 -15.91 16.64 8.05
C GLU A 437 -15.19 17.67 7.16
N ASN A 438 -15.12 17.41 5.86
CA ASN A 438 -14.53 18.34 4.90
C ASN A 438 -15.35 19.62 4.71
N GLN A 439 -16.63 19.64 5.06
CA GLN A 439 -17.44 20.87 4.99
C GLN A 439 -16.82 22.03 5.79
N ARG A 440 -15.97 21.71 6.78
CA ARG A 440 -15.25 22.71 7.60
C ARG A 440 -13.93 23.15 6.98
N GLN A 441 -13.27 22.29 6.22
CA GLN A 441 -11.95 22.56 5.64
C GLN A 441 -12.06 23.13 4.22
N GLY A 442 -13.12 22.79 3.50
CA GLY A 442 -13.39 23.26 2.15
C GLY A 442 -12.34 22.83 1.14
N LEU A 443 -11.76 21.64 1.32
CA LEU A 443 -10.91 21.00 0.33
C LEU A 443 -11.75 20.48 -0.82
N LYS A 444 -11.19 20.46 -2.03
CA LYS A 444 -11.74 19.66 -3.12
C LYS A 444 -11.29 18.21 -2.90
N LEU A 445 -12.22 17.35 -2.49
CA LEU A 445 -11.97 15.92 -2.38
C LEU A 445 -12.04 15.29 -3.77
N ASP A 446 -11.00 14.62 -4.19
CA ASP A 446 -10.97 13.91 -5.45
C ASP A 446 -10.96 12.39 -5.19
N TYR A 447 -11.95 11.73 -5.77
CA TYR A 447 -12.14 10.28 -5.72
C TYR A 447 -11.90 9.61 -7.08
N LYS A 448 -11.20 10.31 -8.00
CA LYS A 448 -10.97 9.83 -9.37
C LYS A 448 -10.26 8.48 -9.38
N MET A 449 -9.32 8.29 -8.46
CA MET A 449 -8.55 7.05 -8.35
C MET A 449 -9.39 5.88 -7.85
N ASP A 450 -10.56 6.14 -7.23
CA ASP A 450 -11.58 5.12 -6.95
C ASP A 450 -12.35 4.68 -8.23
N VAL A 451 -12.11 5.29 -9.37
CA VAL A 451 -12.77 4.97 -10.65
C VAL A 451 -11.77 4.57 -11.72
N VAL A 452 -10.70 5.32 -11.86
CA VAL A 452 -9.59 5.05 -12.80
C VAL A 452 -8.30 5.43 -12.13
N ASP A 453 -7.40 4.47 -11.99
CA ASP A 453 -6.10 4.63 -11.34
C ASP A 453 -4.99 4.15 -12.28
N PRO A 454 -4.59 4.97 -13.28
CA PRO A 454 -3.62 4.56 -14.29
C PRO A 454 -2.22 4.33 -13.71
N ASP A 455 -1.91 4.96 -12.58
CA ASP A 455 -0.62 4.84 -11.92
C ASP A 455 -0.62 3.76 -10.82
N SER A 456 -1.76 3.07 -10.64
CA SER A 456 -1.97 2.03 -9.63
C SER A 456 -1.66 2.50 -8.20
N LEU A 457 -1.92 3.78 -7.90
CA LEU A 457 -1.60 4.41 -6.62
C LEU A 457 -2.31 3.72 -5.45
N TRP A 458 -3.52 3.21 -5.68
CA TRP A 458 -4.26 2.47 -4.66
C TRP A 458 -3.49 1.25 -4.11
N SER A 459 -2.58 0.67 -4.88
CA SER A 459 -1.78 -0.49 -4.47
C SER A 459 -0.32 -0.14 -4.16
N ARG A 460 -0.01 1.15 -3.97
CA ARG A 460 1.37 1.62 -3.84
C ARG A 460 1.68 2.29 -2.52
N SER A 461 0.91 1.99 -1.47
CA SER A 461 1.21 2.44 -0.10
C SER A 461 0.68 1.45 0.94
N ASP A 462 0.98 1.68 2.20
CA ASP A 462 0.80 0.79 3.34
C ASP A 462 -0.64 0.38 3.65
N HIS A 463 -1.65 1.17 3.23
CA HIS A 463 -3.07 0.84 3.39
C HIS A 463 -3.45 -0.45 2.64
N PHE A 464 -2.68 -0.80 1.64
CA PHE A 464 -2.94 -1.93 0.76
C PHE A 464 -3.10 -3.26 1.52
N TRP A 465 -2.24 -3.55 2.51
CA TRP A 465 -2.34 -4.80 3.26
C TRP A 465 -3.63 -4.90 4.08
N PHE A 466 -4.13 -3.80 4.60
CA PHE A 466 -5.43 -3.79 5.30
C PHE A 466 -6.59 -4.05 4.34
N ALA A 467 -6.54 -3.48 3.14
CA ALA A 467 -7.52 -3.72 2.10
C ALA A 467 -7.58 -5.20 1.69
N THR A 468 -6.42 -5.87 1.59
CA THR A 468 -6.34 -7.30 1.24
C THR A 468 -6.94 -8.21 2.31
N LEU A 469 -6.97 -7.74 3.56
CA LEU A 469 -7.59 -8.42 4.70
C LEU A 469 -9.05 -7.99 4.93
N HIS A 470 -9.62 -7.23 3.99
CA HIS A 470 -10.98 -6.67 4.07
C HIS A 470 -11.22 -5.80 5.31
N ILE A 471 -10.16 -5.14 5.79
CA ILE A 471 -10.26 -4.15 6.85
C ILE A 471 -10.57 -2.79 6.21
N PRO A 472 -11.59 -2.05 6.68
CA PRO A 472 -11.92 -0.75 6.15
C PRO A 472 -10.72 0.19 6.19
N GLN A 473 -10.41 0.82 5.07
CA GLN A 473 -9.27 1.69 4.94
C GLN A 473 -9.51 2.82 3.94
N VAL A 474 -8.81 3.94 4.12
CA VAL A 474 -8.66 5.00 3.13
C VAL A 474 -7.24 5.55 3.18
N GLU A 475 -6.79 6.05 2.05
CA GLU A 475 -5.56 6.80 1.93
C GLU A 475 -5.85 8.24 1.56
N PHE A 476 -5.11 9.17 2.15
CA PHE A 476 -5.04 10.57 1.77
C PHE A 476 -3.72 10.83 1.07
N GLN A 477 -3.81 11.39 -0.14
CA GLN A 477 -2.65 11.63 -1.00
C GLN A 477 -2.87 12.88 -1.84
N THR A 478 -1.81 13.57 -2.24
CA THR A 478 -1.91 14.75 -3.13
C THR A 478 -1.46 14.50 -4.56
N GLY A 479 -1.26 13.24 -4.93
CA GLY A 479 -0.86 12.82 -6.27
C GLY A 479 0.65 12.91 -6.51
N LEU A 480 1.08 12.40 -7.66
CA LEU A 480 2.48 12.46 -8.06
C LEU A 480 2.84 13.87 -8.55
N HIS A 481 4.06 14.30 -8.28
CA HIS A 481 4.61 15.60 -8.69
C HIS A 481 6.01 15.42 -9.31
N PRO A 482 6.54 16.40 -10.07
CA PRO A 482 7.81 16.26 -10.79
C PRO A 482 9.03 15.97 -9.91
N ASP A 483 8.95 16.30 -8.62
CA ASP A 483 10.04 16.08 -7.67
C ASP A 483 9.94 14.72 -6.95
N TYR A 484 8.89 13.92 -7.20
CA TYR A 484 8.70 12.60 -6.62
C TYR A 484 9.89 11.69 -6.89
N HIS A 485 10.43 11.05 -5.84
CA HIS A 485 11.63 10.21 -5.90
C HIS A 485 12.84 10.91 -6.55
N THR A 486 13.00 12.20 -6.25
CA THR A 486 14.18 13.00 -6.64
C THR A 486 14.79 13.74 -5.44
N GLN A 487 16.02 14.21 -5.61
CA GLN A 487 16.70 15.07 -4.63
C GLN A 487 15.98 16.41 -4.38
N ASN A 488 14.96 16.76 -5.18
CA ASN A 488 14.26 18.02 -5.10
C ASN A 488 12.99 17.95 -4.24
N ASP A 489 12.67 16.81 -3.67
CA ASP A 489 11.56 16.68 -2.70
C ASP A 489 12.03 17.21 -1.33
N THR A 490 12.02 18.54 -1.19
CA THR A 490 12.56 19.29 -0.05
C THR A 490 11.48 20.03 0.73
N TRP A 491 11.74 20.27 2.02
CA TRP A 491 10.78 20.86 2.97
C TRP A 491 10.24 22.24 2.56
N ASP A 492 11.04 23.06 1.85
CA ASP A 492 10.68 24.40 1.39
C ASP A 492 9.68 24.38 0.20
N ARG A 493 9.49 23.24 -0.44
CA ARG A 493 8.54 23.06 -1.54
C ARG A 493 7.16 22.56 -1.11
N ILE A 494 6.95 22.30 0.16
CA ILE A 494 5.67 21.84 0.71
C ILE A 494 4.63 22.97 0.69
N ASN A 495 3.42 22.65 0.24
CA ASN A 495 2.24 23.52 0.33
C ASN A 495 1.63 23.44 1.75
N TYR A 496 2.27 24.10 2.71
CA TYR A 496 1.87 24.06 4.12
C TYR A 496 0.42 24.50 4.40
N PRO A 497 -0.16 25.51 3.72
CA PRO A 497 -1.57 25.85 3.89
C PRO A 497 -2.51 24.70 3.53
N LYS A 498 -2.24 23.98 2.43
CA LYS A 498 -3.00 22.81 1.99
C LYS A 498 -2.80 21.64 2.95
N LEU A 499 -1.55 21.31 3.27
CA LEU A 499 -1.18 20.27 4.24
C LEU A 499 -1.93 20.46 5.56
N THR A 500 -1.95 21.69 6.10
CA THR A 500 -2.65 21.99 7.35
C THR A 500 -4.14 21.66 7.27
N LYS A 501 -4.80 21.98 6.16
CA LYS A 501 -6.22 21.65 5.95
C LYS A 501 -6.45 20.14 5.86
N ILE A 502 -5.56 19.42 5.15
CA ILE A 502 -5.65 17.95 5.02
C ILE A 502 -5.51 17.30 6.39
N VAL A 503 -4.49 17.68 7.17
CA VAL A 503 -4.27 17.12 8.51
C VAL A 503 -5.43 17.44 9.47
N ARG A 504 -6.03 18.62 9.36
CA ARG A 504 -7.26 18.97 10.09
C ARG A 504 -8.45 18.09 9.71
N LEU A 505 -8.62 17.81 8.41
CA LEU A 505 -9.65 16.89 7.92
C LEU A 505 -9.42 15.47 8.47
N VAL A 506 -8.18 14.99 8.43
CA VAL A 506 -7.81 13.68 8.96
C VAL A 506 -8.10 13.60 10.45
N TYR A 507 -7.68 14.60 11.23
CA TYR A 507 -7.99 14.67 12.67
C TYR A 507 -9.50 14.58 12.93
N LEU A 508 -10.30 15.38 12.23
CA LEU A 508 -11.76 15.37 12.39
C LEU A 508 -12.35 14.00 12.03
N SER A 509 -11.86 13.37 10.98
CA SER A 509 -12.31 12.04 10.54
C SER A 509 -11.94 10.96 11.56
N VAL A 510 -10.71 10.96 12.09
CA VAL A 510 -10.27 10.04 13.15
C VAL A 510 -11.08 10.28 14.43
N ALA A 511 -11.27 11.53 14.85
CA ALA A 511 -12.03 11.87 16.05
C ALA A 511 -13.49 11.43 15.95
N ASP A 512 -14.11 11.58 14.78
CA ASP A 512 -15.48 11.12 14.54
C ASP A 512 -15.58 9.60 14.60
N LEU A 513 -14.71 8.88 13.89
CA LEU A 513 -14.63 7.41 13.91
C LEU A 513 -14.40 6.88 15.32
N ALA A 514 -13.50 7.50 16.06
CA ALA A 514 -13.17 7.08 17.41
C ALA A 514 -14.26 7.40 18.44
N ASN A 515 -15.16 8.35 18.17
CA ASN A 515 -16.29 8.70 19.02
C ASN A 515 -17.63 8.09 18.58
N SER A 516 -17.76 7.64 17.33
CA SER A 516 -18.97 6.98 16.84
C SER A 516 -19.10 5.57 17.40
N GLY A 517 -20.32 5.06 17.52
CA GLY A 517 -20.59 3.65 17.79
C GLY A 517 -20.80 2.83 16.51
N GLU A 518 -20.59 3.44 15.34
CA GLU A 518 -20.90 2.83 14.05
C GLU A 518 -19.90 1.72 13.69
N THR A 519 -20.39 0.63 13.11
CA THR A 519 -19.57 -0.35 12.42
C THR A 519 -19.29 0.14 11.02
N ILE A 520 -18.04 0.10 10.61
CA ILE A 520 -17.61 0.47 9.26
C ILE A 520 -17.46 -0.84 8.47
N PRO A 521 -18.38 -1.15 7.54
CA PRO A 521 -18.23 -2.37 6.74
C PRO A 521 -17.22 -2.15 5.61
N PHE A 522 -16.39 -3.15 5.37
CA PHE A 522 -15.69 -3.29 4.10
C PHE A 522 -16.66 -3.97 3.12
N LEU A 523 -16.93 -3.34 1.99
CA LEU A 523 -17.84 -3.85 0.97
C LEU A 523 -17.00 -4.46 -0.17
N PRO A 524 -16.94 -5.79 -0.30
CA PRO A 524 -16.21 -6.42 -1.39
C PRO A 524 -16.79 -6.03 -2.75
N ALA A 525 -16.01 -6.25 -3.78
CA ALA A 525 -16.39 -6.03 -5.16
C ALA A 525 -17.75 -6.66 -5.52
N GLY A 526 -18.53 -5.94 -6.32
CA GLY A 526 -19.85 -6.42 -6.75
C GLY A 526 -20.99 -6.15 -5.77
N SER A 527 -20.73 -5.57 -4.59
CA SER A 527 -21.81 -5.11 -3.71
C SER A 527 -22.62 -4.01 -4.37
N PRO A 528 -23.97 -4.03 -4.30
CA PRO A 528 -24.83 -3.05 -4.97
C PRO A 528 -24.54 -1.58 -4.65
N THR A 529 -23.91 -1.33 -3.49
CA THR A 529 -23.54 0.00 -3.01
C THR A 529 -22.16 0.49 -3.50
N THR A 530 -21.37 -0.36 -4.16
CA THR A 530 -20.04 -0.01 -4.68
C THR A 530 -20.09 0.48 -6.13
N ALA A 531 -21.19 0.27 -6.86
CA ALA A 531 -21.33 0.80 -8.21
C ALA A 531 -21.35 2.33 -8.17
N PRO A 532 -20.55 3.03 -8.99
CA PRO A 532 -20.67 4.47 -9.13
C PRO A 532 -22.08 4.79 -9.61
N ALA A 533 -22.72 5.79 -8.99
CA ALA A 533 -23.97 6.31 -9.50
C ALA A 533 -23.73 6.76 -10.95
N ARG A 534 -24.38 6.10 -11.90
CA ARG A 534 -24.36 6.54 -13.30
C ARG A 534 -24.92 7.96 -13.34
N LYS A 535 -24.09 8.93 -13.66
CA LYS A 535 -24.53 10.25 -14.13
C LYS A 535 -24.51 10.27 -15.63
#